data_c6bd045e9b944b1d08d54f2661911bde
#
_entry.id   c6bd045e9b944b1d08d54f2661911bde
#
_cell.length_a   1.000
_cell.length_b   1.000
_cell.length_c   1.000
_cell.angle_alpha   90.00
_cell.angle_beta   90.00
_cell.angle_gamma   90.00
#
_symmetry.space_group_name_H-M   'P 1'
#
loop_
_entity.id
_entity.type
_entity.pdbx_description
1 polymer ?
#
loop_
_entity_poly.entity_id
_entity_poly.type
_entity_poly.pdbx_seq_one_letter_code
_entity_poly.pdbx_strand_id
1 'polypeptide(L)'
;MSIRHILFDLDGTLLPMVQDDFVKFYMPLLAKTYIAQGVKVDPQKFIKAVWAGYEAMVKNDGSRTNREAFWSFFDGQFPVSLEESERIALSFYNGDFNQAAAATRPTPLADQVVKAAKKKGLEVYLATNPVFPRCATMNRIRWAGLDAEDFRMITTYEDCRFCKPNPEYFRVILEEAGLNPEECLMVGNDVEEDLAIRKLGVKTYLVTNTMENKKELPIETEYMGTMEELLEFVQNL
;
A
#
# COMPACT_ATOMS: atom_id res chain seq x y z
N MET A 1 -8.28 8.51 25.97
CA MET A 1 -8.87 7.24 25.46
C MET A 1 -7.73 6.31 25.10
N SER A 2 -7.90 5.00 25.27
CA SER A 2 -6.86 4.02 24.95
C SER A 2 -6.98 3.62 23.48
N ILE A 3 -5.85 3.42 22.81
CA ILE A 3 -5.78 2.86 21.46
C ILE A 3 -6.30 1.41 21.50
N ARG A 4 -7.17 1.06 20.56
CA ARG A 4 -7.74 -0.28 20.38
C ARG A 4 -7.48 -0.86 19.02
N HIS A 5 -7.24 -0.01 18.03
CA HIS A 5 -7.08 -0.36 16.64
C HIS A 5 -5.81 0.26 16.09
N ILE A 6 -5.00 -0.53 15.37
CA ILE A 6 -3.83 -0.03 14.66
C ILE A 6 -4.00 -0.29 13.17
N LEU A 7 -3.95 0.79 12.39
CA LEU A 7 -3.88 0.74 10.94
C LEU A 7 -2.41 0.85 10.54
N PHE A 8 -1.89 -0.15 9.86
CA PHE A 8 -0.52 -0.14 9.37
C PHE A 8 -0.46 0.15 7.87
N ASP A 9 0.44 0.99 7.46
CA ASP A 9 0.92 1.00 6.09
C ASP A 9 1.87 -0.18 5.86
N LEU A 10 2.12 -0.53 4.57
CA LEU A 10 2.96 -1.66 4.20
C LEU A 10 4.31 -1.20 3.63
N ASP A 11 4.29 -0.53 2.47
CA ASP A 11 5.47 -0.24 1.67
C ASP A 11 6.26 0.94 2.26
N GLY A 12 7.46 0.66 2.75
CA GLY A 12 8.26 1.62 3.52
C GLY A 12 8.01 1.56 5.03
N THR A 13 6.90 0.95 5.49
CA THR A 13 6.55 0.79 6.91
C THR A 13 6.85 -0.63 7.39
N LEU A 14 5.89 -1.56 7.25
CA LEU A 14 6.08 -2.97 7.64
C LEU A 14 6.99 -3.72 6.65
N LEU A 15 7.09 -3.27 5.41
CA LEU A 15 8.04 -3.75 4.42
C LEU A 15 9.01 -2.63 4.03
N PRO A 16 10.13 -2.45 4.74
CA PRO A 16 11.08 -1.40 4.43
C PRO A 16 11.60 -1.48 2.99
N MET A 17 11.48 -0.37 2.27
CA MET A 17 11.98 -0.22 0.89
C MET A 17 12.17 1.25 0.56
N VAL A 18 12.87 1.51 -0.54
CA VAL A 18 12.86 2.80 -1.21
C VAL A 18 11.91 2.68 -2.40
N GLN A 19 10.79 3.42 -2.34
CA GLN A 19 9.69 3.29 -3.30
C GLN A 19 10.16 3.46 -4.76
N ASP A 20 11.01 4.44 -5.02
CA ASP A 20 11.53 4.71 -6.37
C ASP A 20 12.37 3.53 -6.91
N ASP A 21 13.17 2.89 -6.07
CA ASP A 21 14.01 1.75 -6.46
C ASP A 21 13.15 0.50 -6.71
N PHE A 22 12.14 0.28 -5.89
CA PHE A 22 11.17 -0.79 -6.07
C PHE A 22 10.43 -0.66 -7.41
N VAL A 23 9.93 0.53 -7.72
CA VAL A 23 9.23 0.81 -8.98
C VAL A 23 10.15 0.63 -10.18
N LYS A 24 11.38 1.18 -10.14
CA LYS A 24 12.39 1.00 -11.20
C LYS A 24 12.73 -0.47 -11.43
N PHE A 25 12.62 -1.30 -10.41
CA PHE A 25 12.92 -2.72 -10.51
C PHE A 25 11.79 -3.49 -11.22
N TYR A 26 10.54 -3.36 -10.77
CA TYR A 26 9.46 -4.22 -11.27
C TYR A 26 8.81 -3.74 -12.59
N MET A 27 8.79 -2.43 -12.87
CA MET A 27 8.16 -1.89 -14.08
C MET A 27 8.74 -2.48 -15.38
N PRO A 28 10.07 -2.60 -15.56
CA PRO A 28 10.64 -3.25 -16.72
C PRO A 28 10.29 -4.74 -16.83
N LEU A 29 10.13 -5.44 -15.70
CA LEU A 29 9.72 -6.84 -15.67
C LEU A 29 8.28 -7.00 -16.15
N LEU A 30 7.37 -6.11 -15.73
CA LEU A 30 5.99 -6.09 -16.20
C LEU A 30 5.96 -5.88 -17.74
N ALA A 31 6.69 -4.91 -18.27
CA ALA A 31 6.77 -4.67 -19.70
C ALA A 31 7.29 -5.90 -20.48
N LYS A 32 8.33 -6.56 -19.94
CA LYS A 32 8.87 -7.81 -20.52
C LYS A 32 7.84 -8.93 -20.56
N THR A 33 7.00 -9.04 -19.52
CA THR A 33 5.94 -10.06 -19.49
C THR A 33 4.94 -9.85 -20.61
N TYR A 34 4.51 -8.61 -20.88
CA TYR A 34 3.63 -8.30 -22.01
C TYR A 34 4.27 -8.66 -23.36
N ILE A 35 5.55 -8.33 -23.56
CA ILE A 35 6.30 -8.67 -24.77
C ILE A 35 6.40 -10.18 -24.94
N ALA A 36 6.69 -10.91 -23.88
CA ALA A 36 6.81 -12.38 -23.89
C ALA A 36 5.46 -13.06 -24.22
N GLN A 37 4.35 -12.43 -23.88
CA GLN A 37 2.99 -12.89 -24.26
C GLN A 37 2.58 -12.45 -25.67
N GLY A 38 3.50 -11.86 -26.45
CA GLY A 38 3.28 -11.49 -27.84
C GLY A 38 2.63 -10.11 -28.05
N VAL A 39 2.43 -9.33 -27.00
CA VAL A 39 1.88 -7.98 -27.13
C VAL A 39 2.96 -7.04 -27.67
N LYS A 40 2.67 -6.34 -28.75
CA LYS A 40 3.59 -5.34 -29.33
C LYS A 40 3.55 -4.07 -28.50
N VAL A 41 4.49 -3.93 -27.57
CA VAL A 41 4.64 -2.73 -26.73
C VAL A 41 6.03 -2.13 -26.89
N ASP A 42 6.08 -0.82 -26.95
CA ASP A 42 7.30 -0.07 -26.67
C ASP A 42 7.43 0.06 -25.15
N PRO A 43 8.55 -0.39 -24.53
CA PRO A 43 8.68 -0.41 -23.07
C PRO A 43 8.52 0.95 -22.41
N GLN A 44 8.98 2.03 -23.05
CA GLN A 44 8.86 3.38 -22.48
C GLN A 44 7.41 3.89 -22.54
N LYS A 45 6.72 3.63 -23.66
CA LYS A 45 5.29 3.95 -23.79
C LYS A 45 4.46 3.14 -22.81
N PHE A 46 4.81 1.87 -22.61
CA PHE A 46 4.14 0.99 -21.66
C PHE A 46 4.25 1.53 -20.23
N ILE A 47 5.47 1.84 -19.78
CA ILE A 47 5.70 2.42 -18.44
C ILE A 47 4.93 3.73 -18.28
N LYS A 48 4.91 4.60 -19.28
CA LYS A 48 4.11 5.85 -19.23
C LYS A 48 2.61 5.58 -19.11
N ALA A 49 2.08 4.56 -19.81
CA ALA A 49 0.68 4.19 -19.70
C ALA A 49 0.34 3.61 -18.33
N VAL A 50 1.22 2.81 -17.74
CA VAL A 50 1.03 2.30 -16.36
C VAL A 50 1.01 3.45 -15.35
N TRP A 51 1.91 4.45 -15.49
CA TRP A 51 1.91 5.63 -14.64
C TRP A 51 0.64 6.46 -14.80
N ALA A 52 0.15 6.65 -16.01
CA ALA A 52 -1.09 7.38 -16.24
C ALA A 52 -2.31 6.62 -15.68
N GLY A 53 -2.31 5.28 -15.75
CA GLY A 53 -3.30 4.45 -15.06
C GLY A 53 -3.23 4.57 -13.53
N TYR A 54 -2.02 4.64 -12.97
CA TYR A 54 -1.82 4.97 -11.56
C TYR A 54 -2.41 6.34 -11.19
N GLU A 55 -2.13 7.37 -12.00
CA GLU A 55 -2.72 8.69 -11.79
C GLU A 55 -4.26 8.68 -11.87
N ALA A 56 -4.84 7.84 -12.73
CA ALA A 56 -6.29 7.67 -12.81
C ALA A 56 -6.88 7.09 -11.51
N MET A 57 -6.15 6.17 -10.85
CA MET A 57 -6.53 5.67 -9.52
C MET A 57 -6.42 6.76 -8.44
N VAL A 58 -5.32 7.51 -8.42
CA VAL A 58 -5.10 8.60 -7.43
C VAL A 58 -6.14 9.71 -7.58
N LYS A 59 -6.57 9.99 -8.82
CA LYS A 59 -7.60 11.01 -9.14
C LYS A 59 -9.03 10.45 -9.13
N ASN A 60 -9.22 9.18 -8.73
CA ASN A 60 -10.55 8.57 -8.69
C ASN A 60 -11.47 9.34 -7.74
N ASP A 61 -12.67 9.63 -8.23
CA ASP A 61 -13.69 10.40 -7.51
C ASP A 61 -14.61 9.53 -6.62
N GLY A 62 -14.31 8.22 -6.55
CA GLY A 62 -15.09 7.25 -5.79
C GLY A 62 -16.26 6.64 -6.54
N SER A 63 -16.52 7.03 -7.79
CA SER A 63 -17.62 6.48 -8.60
C SER A 63 -17.39 5.01 -9.01
N ARG A 64 -16.15 4.56 -9.00
CA ARG A 64 -15.72 3.21 -9.37
C ARG A 64 -14.59 2.72 -8.48
N THR A 65 -14.23 1.43 -8.54
CA THR A 65 -13.03 0.91 -7.85
C THR A 65 -11.76 1.41 -8.52
N ASN A 66 -10.64 1.38 -7.78
CA ASN A 66 -9.34 1.74 -8.35
C ASN A 66 -8.94 0.78 -9.48
N ARG A 67 -9.30 -0.52 -9.38
CA ARG A 67 -9.17 -1.48 -10.48
C ARG A 67 -9.88 -0.98 -11.73
N GLU A 68 -11.14 -0.59 -11.61
CA GLU A 68 -11.92 -0.09 -12.75
C GLU A 68 -11.36 1.23 -13.31
N ALA A 69 -10.87 2.12 -12.44
CA ALA A 69 -10.23 3.38 -12.86
C ALA A 69 -8.96 3.12 -13.67
N PHE A 70 -8.09 2.22 -13.20
CA PHE A 70 -6.87 1.84 -13.90
C PHE A 70 -7.19 1.21 -15.26
N TRP A 71 -8.02 0.17 -15.27
CA TRP A 71 -8.27 -0.60 -16.48
C TRP A 71 -9.10 0.16 -17.51
N SER A 72 -10.02 1.01 -17.10
CA SER A 72 -10.74 1.90 -18.03
C SER A 72 -9.83 2.89 -18.74
N PHE A 73 -8.75 3.33 -18.08
CA PHE A 73 -7.72 4.17 -18.70
C PHE A 73 -6.78 3.36 -19.59
N PHE A 74 -6.40 2.15 -19.14
CA PHE A 74 -5.40 1.33 -19.83
C PHE A 74 -5.97 0.64 -21.09
N ASP A 75 -7.29 0.47 -21.18
CA ASP A 75 -7.97 -0.11 -22.33
C ASP A 75 -7.68 0.68 -23.62
N GLY A 76 -7.40 -0.03 -24.69
CA GLY A 76 -7.10 0.56 -26.00
C GLY A 76 -5.70 1.21 -26.14
N GLN A 77 -4.86 1.24 -25.09
CA GLN A 77 -3.50 1.79 -25.15
C GLN A 77 -2.57 0.89 -25.98
N PHE A 78 -2.83 -0.41 -26.04
CA PHE A 78 -2.02 -1.40 -26.73
C PHE A 78 -2.90 -2.36 -27.55
N PRO A 79 -2.33 -3.05 -28.56
CA PRO A 79 -3.09 -3.97 -29.44
C PRO A 79 -3.38 -5.31 -28.73
N VAL A 80 -4.10 -5.25 -27.62
CA VAL A 80 -4.51 -6.37 -26.78
C VAL A 80 -5.86 -6.03 -26.14
N SER A 81 -6.75 -6.99 -25.97
CA SER A 81 -8.02 -6.75 -25.29
C SER A 81 -7.82 -6.46 -23.81
N LEU A 82 -8.78 -5.77 -23.18
CA LEU A 82 -8.75 -5.47 -21.76
C LEU A 82 -8.62 -6.74 -20.92
N GLU A 83 -9.44 -7.75 -21.21
CA GLU A 83 -9.46 -9.03 -20.50
C GLU A 83 -8.08 -9.73 -20.57
N GLU A 84 -7.50 -9.77 -21.76
CA GLU A 84 -6.18 -10.40 -21.97
C GLU A 84 -5.07 -9.57 -21.30
N SER A 85 -5.17 -8.23 -21.34
CA SER A 85 -4.23 -7.34 -20.68
C SER A 85 -4.23 -7.55 -19.17
N GLU A 86 -5.40 -7.63 -18.55
CA GLU A 86 -5.54 -7.92 -17.14
C GLU A 86 -5.03 -9.33 -16.79
N ARG A 87 -5.33 -10.33 -17.63
CA ARG A 87 -4.81 -11.70 -17.44
C ARG A 87 -3.28 -11.74 -17.44
N ILE A 88 -2.65 -11.01 -18.37
CA ILE A 88 -1.18 -10.92 -18.44
C ILE A 88 -0.63 -10.24 -17.16
N ALA A 89 -1.22 -9.13 -16.72
CA ALA A 89 -0.81 -8.44 -15.51
C ALA A 89 -0.93 -9.34 -14.27
N LEU A 90 -2.05 -10.05 -14.12
CA LEU A 90 -2.26 -11.00 -13.01
C LEU A 90 -1.26 -12.16 -13.07
N SER A 91 -0.93 -12.67 -14.25
CA SER A 91 0.12 -13.69 -14.41
C SER A 91 1.48 -13.15 -13.93
N PHE A 92 1.82 -11.91 -14.28
CA PHE A 92 3.03 -11.27 -13.79
C PHE A 92 3.04 -11.13 -12.26
N TYR A 93 1.96 -10.60 -11.67
CA TYR A 93 1.89 -10.40 -10.23
C TYR A 93 1.92 -11.72 -9.44
N ASN A 94 1.42 -12.82 -10.00
CA ASN A 94 1.53 -14.16 -9.39
C ASN A 94 2.87 -14.84 -9.63
N GLY A 95 3.67 -14.38 -10.60
CA GLY A 95 4.94 -14.98 -11.03
C GLY A 95 6.14 -14.08 -10.84
N ASP A 96 6.58 -13.44 -11.92
CA ASP A 96 7.83 -12.69 -12.01
C ASP A 96 7.92 -11.48 -11.08
N PHE A 97 6.79 -10.93 -10.63
CA PHE A 97 6.74 -9.87 -9.63
C PHE A 97 7.48 -10.26 -8.34
N ASN A 98 7.55 -11.55 -7.99
CA ASN A 98 8.28 -11.99 -6.80
C ASN A 98 9.78 -11.70 -6.86
N GLN A 99 10.34 -11.42 -8.03
CA GLN A 99 11.74 -10.97 -8.16
C GLN A 99 11.92 -9.57 -7.54
N ALA A 100 10.85 -8.76 -7.46
CA ALA A 100 10.90 -7.43 -6.87
C ALA A 100 11.10 -7.45 -5.34
N ALA A 101 10.94 -8.59 -4.68
CA ALA A 101 11.34 -8.76 -3.29
C ALA A 101 12.81 -8.39 -3.05
N ALA A 102 13.68 -8.54 -4.06
CA ALA A 102 15.08 -8.16 -3.99
C ALA A 102 15.31 -6.64 -3.82
N ALA A 103 14.31 -5.80 -4.14
CA ALA A 103 14.34 -4.36 -3.91
C ALA A 103 13.79 -3.94 -2.54
N THR A 104 13.40 -4.90 -1.69
CA THR A 104 12.89 -4.67 -0.34
C THR A 104 13.92 -5.09 0.72
N ARG A 105 13.70 -4.64 1.96
CA ARG A 105 14.58 -4.93 3.09
C ARG A 105 13.76 -5.45 4.28
N PRO A 106 13.16 -6.67 4.18
CA PRO A 106 12.31 -7.19 5.24
C PRO A 106 13.06 -7.30 6.56
N THR A 107 12.37 -7.04 7.66
CA THR A 107 12.90 -7.12 9.02
C THR A 107 11.97 -7.94 9.91
N PRO A 108 12.49 -8.72 10.86
CA PRO A 108 11.66 -9.43 11.84
C PRO A 108 10.82 -8.50 12.72
N LEU A 109 11.18 -7.21 12.81
CA LEU A 109 10.45 -6.22 13.63
C LEU A 109 8.99 -6.04 13.16
N ALA A 110 8.73 -6.14 11.84
CA ALA A 110 7.37 -6.03 11.33
C ALA A 110 6.42 -7.06 11.98
N ASP A 111 6.80 -8.33 11.95
CA ASP A 111 6.05 -9.41 12.58
C ASP A 111 5.96 -9.25 14.11
N GLN A 112 7.06 -8.83 14.74
CA GLN A 112 7.10 -8.60 16.19
C GLN A 112 6.14 -7.49 16.62
N VAL A 113 6.05 -6.39 15.88
CA VAL A 113 5.12 -5.27 16.16
C VAL A 113 3.66 -5.72 16.00
N VAL A 114 3.34 -6.40 14.89
CA VAL A 114 1.98 -6.92 14.65
C VAL A 114 1.57 -7.91 15.74
N LYS A 115 2.44 -8.85 16.10
CA LYS A 115 2.18 -9.82 17.17
C LYS A 115 2.09 -9.17 18.55
N ALA A 116 2.90 -8.15 18.84
CA ALA A 116 2.82 -7.40 20.08
C ALA A 116 1.47 -6.68 20.21
N ALA A 117 0.99 -6.04 19.13
CA ALA A 117 -0.32 -5.41 19.11
C ALA A 117 -1.45 -6.44 19.39
N LYS A 118 -1.44 -7.57 18.70
CA LYS A 118 -2.42 -8.65 18.90
C LYS A 118 -2.36 -9.23 20.31
N LYS A 119 -1.17 -9.41 20.88
CA LYS A 119 -0.99 -9.89 22.27
C LYS A 119 -1.58 -8.92 23.31
N LYS A 120 -1.61 -7.62 23.00
CA LYS A 120 -2.29 -6.59 23.81
C LYS A 120 -3.80 -6.56 23.62
N GLY A 121 -4.36 -7.39 22.73
CA GLY A 121 -5.78 -7.41 22.39
C GLY A 121 -6.18 -6.30 21.42
N LEU A 122 -5.21 -5.66 20.75
CA LEU A 122 -5.48 -4.67 19.72
C LEU A 122 -5.85 -5.36 18.40
N GLU A 123 -6.78 -4.78 17.67
CA GLU A 123 -7.09 -5.21 16.31
C GLU A 123 -6.19 -4.49 15.31
N VAL A 124 -5.70 -5.21 14.31
CA VAL A 124 -4.78 -4.68 13.32
C VAL A 124 -5.37 -4.71 11.91
N TYR A 125 -5.11 -3.68 11.15
CA TYR A 125 -5.61 -3.43 9.80
C TYR A 125 -4.45 -3.07 8.90
N LEU A 126 -4.46 -3.52 7.64
CA LEU A 126 -3.46 -3.13 6.65
C LEU A 126 -4.06 -2.08 5.71
N ALA A 127 -3.72 -0.83 5.96
CA ALA A 127 -4.14 0.34 5.21
C ALA A 127 -3.03 0.80 4.26
N THR A 128 -2.63 -0.06 3.32
CA THR A 128 -1.65 0.26 2.27
C THR A 128 -2.32 1.02 1.12
N ASN A 129 -1.55 1.84 0.38
CA ASN A 129 -2.12 2.57 -0.76
C ASN A 129 -2.66 1.58 -1.82
N PRO A 130 -3.98 1.58 -2.13
CA PRO A 130 -4.63 0.52 -2.88
C PRO A 130 -4.48 0.70 -4.40
N VAL A 131 -3.25 0.63 -4.87
CA VAL A 131 -2.87 0.78 -6.27
C VAL A 131 -2.37 -0.52 -6.91
N PHE A 132 -2.37 -1.59 -6.15
CA PHE A 132 -1.97 -2.92 -6.58
C PHE A 132 -3.10 -3.94 -6.48
N PRO A 133 -3.13 -4.97 -7.36
CA PRO A 133 -4.04 -6.08 -7.22
C PRO A 133 -3.79 -6.87 -5.93
N ARG A 134 -4.83 -7.51 -5.42
CA ARG A 134 -4.78 -8.31 -4.20
C ARG A 134 -3.61 -9.30 -4.20
N CYS A 135 -3.35 -10.00 -5.30
CA CYS A 135 -2.26 -10.96 -5.38
C CYS A 135 -0.87 -10.30 -5.16
N ALA A 136 -0.66 -9.10 -5.68
CA ALA A 136 0.57 -8.35 -5.45
C ALA A 136 0.70 -7.86 -4.00
N THR A 137 -0.41 -7.45 -3.38
CA THR A 137 -0.44 -7.07 -1.96
C THR A 137 -0.14 -8.27 -1.08
N MET A 138 -0.74 -9.44 -1.34
CA MET A 138 -0.46 -10.67 -0.61
C MET A 138 1.00 -11.12 -0.75
N ASN A 139 1.62 -10.94 -1.92
CA ASN A 139 3.05 -11.21 -2.09
C ASN A 139 3.91 -10.33 -1.19
N ARG A 140 3.63 -9.02 -1.15
CA ARG A 140 4.39 -8.06 -0.32
C ARG A 140 4.22 -8.32 1.17
N ILE A 141 3.03 -8.71 1.63
CA ILE A 141 2.79 -9.17 3.01
C ILE A 141 3.72 -10.35 3.33
N ARG A 142 3.79 -11.35 2.44
CA ARG A 142 4.68 -12.50 2.63
C ARG A 142 6.17 -12.11 2.61
N TRP A 143 6.58 -11.16 1.75
CA TRP A 143 7.96 -10.67 1.76
C TRP A 143 8.32 -9.96 3.06
N ALA A 144 7.37 -9.28 3.68
CA ALA A 144 7.53 -8.67 5.00
C ALA A 144 7.61 -9.70 6.15
N GLY A 145 7.40 -10.99 5.86
CA GLY A 145 7.34 -12.04 6.88
C GLY A 145 6.05 -12.05 7.69
N LEU A 146 4.98 -11.44 7.16
CA LEU A 146 3.69 -11.30 7.83
C LEU A 146 2.69 -12.34 7.33
N ASP A 147 1.68 -12.63 8.16
CA ASP A 147 0.52 -13.40 7.79
C ASP A 147 -0.67 -12.46 7.49
N ALA A 148 -1.29 -12.64 6.34
CA ALA A 148 -2.46 -11.86 5.95
C ALA A 148 -3.65 -12.08 6.91
N GLU A 149 -3.74 -13.25 7.55
CA GLU A 149 -4.78 -13.58 8.53
C GLU A 149 -4.64 -12.80 9.85
N ASP A 150 -3.51 -12.15 10.07
CA ASP A 150 -3.36 -11.25 11.22
C ASP A 150 -4.19 -9.98 11.10
N PHE A 151 -4.52 -9.55 9.89
CA PHE A 151 -5.22 -8.30 9.63
C PHE A 151 -6.72 -8.51 9.46
N ARG A 152 -7.53 -7.68 10.13
CA ARG A 152 -9.00 -7.66 10.00
C ARG A 152 -9.47 -7.19 8.62
N MET A 153 -8.69 -6.31 8.00
CA MET A 153 -8.93 -5.75 6.67
C MET A 153 -7.59 -5.51 5.98
N ILE A 154 -7.55 -5.70 4.68
CA ILE A 154 -6.42 -5.41 3.82
C ILE A 154 -6.94 -4.64 2.61
N THR A 155 -6.44 -3.44 2.39
CA THR A 155 -6.86 -2.60 1.26
C THR A 155 -6.19 -3.04 -0.04
N THR A 156 -6.97 -3.16 -1.11
CA THR A 156 -6.51 -3.52 -2.45
C THR A 156 -7.25 -2.71 -3.51
N TYR A 157 -6.75 -2.65 -4.73
CA TYR A 157 -7.35 -1.84 -5.77
C TYR A 157 -8.73 -2.38 -6.24
N GLU A 158 -9.02 -3.65 -5.97
CA GLU A 158 -10.31 -4.26 -6.29
C GLU A 158 -11.45 -3.72 -5.41
N ASP A 159 -11.13 -3.43 -4.15
CA ASP A 159 -12.13 -3.11 -3.13
C ASP A 159 -12.21 -1.60 -2.88
N CYS A 160 -11.07 -0.88 -3.04
CA CYS A 160 -11.00 0.53 -2.72
C CYS A 160 -11.36 1.43 -3.91
N ARG A 161 -11.89 2.61 -3.58
CA ARG A 161 -12.32 3.64 -4.53
C ARG A 161 -11.51 4.92 -4.44
N PHE A 162 -10.69 5.06 -3.42
CA PHE A 162 -9.83 6.20 -3.18
C PHE A 162 -8.42 5.73 -2.86
N CYS A 163 -7.43 6.59 -3.10
CA CYS A 163 -6.03 6.38 -2.74
C CYS A 163 -5.61 7.40 -1.68
N LYS A 164 -4.56 7.09 -0.92
CA LYS A 164 -3.84 8.09 -0.14
C LYS A 164 -3.29 9.17 -1.10
N PRO A 165 -3.19 10.43 -0.70
CA PRO A 165 -3.51 11.03 0.61
C PRO A 165 -4.96 11.52 0.74
N ASN A 166 -5.89 11.07 -0.11
CA ASN A 166 -7.28 11.50 -0.04
C ASN A 166 -7.91 11.05 1.31
N PRO A 167 -8.44 11.97 2.14
CA PRO A 167 -9.07 11.60 3.41
C PRO A 167 -10.25 10.62 3.26
N GLU A 168 -10.93 10.62 2.11
CA GLU A 168 -12.03 9.67 1.83
C GLU A 168 -11.55 8.22 1.86
N TYR A 169 -10.29 7.94 1.47
CA TYR A 169 -9.70 6.62 1.61
C TYR A 169 -9.80 6.11 3.05
N PHE A 170 -9.37 6.92 3.99
CA PHE A 170 -9.40 6.56 5.41
C PHE A 170 -10.80 6.57 6.00
N ARG A 171 -11.67 7.50 5.54
CA ARG A 171 -13.07 7.55 5.99
C ARG A 171 -13.78 6.24 5.71
N VAL A 172 -13.66 5.74 4.46
CA VAL A 172 -14.28 4.48 4.06
C VAL A 172 -13.78 3.32 4.93
N ILE A 173 -12.48 3.24 5.20
CA ILE A 173 -11.91 2.19 6.07
C ILE A 173 -12.52 2.27 7.48
N LEU A 174 -12.57 3.47 8.07
CA LEU A 174 -13.11 3.66 9.42
C LEU A 174 -14.61 3.28 9.48
N GLU A 175 -15.39 3.67 8.47
CA GLU A 175 -16.82 3.38 8.39
C GLU A 175 -17.08 1.89 8.17
N GLU A 176 -16.41 1.25 7.21
CA GLU A 176 -16.61 -0.18 6.89
C GLU A 176 -16.18 -1.09 8.04
N ALA A 177 -15.12 -0.73 8.76
CA ALA A 177 -14.64 -1.48 9.91
C ALA A 177 -15.34 -1.08 11.23
N GLY A 178 -16.21 -0.05 11.21
CA GLY A 178 -16.91 0.43 12.41
C GLY A 178 -15.98 1.02 13.47
N LEU A 179 -14.90 1.70 13.06
CA LEU A 179 -13.86 2.20 13.96
C LEU A 179 -14.14 3.62 14.44
N ASN A 180 -13.94 3.84 15.76
CA ASN A 180 -13.91 5.17 16.31
C ASN A 180 -12.52 5.80 16.11
N PRO A 181 -12.39 6.95 15.38
CA PRO A 181 -11.10 7.59 15.11
C PRO A 181 -10.24 7.82 16.36
N GLU A 182 -10.84 8.19 17.49
CA GLU A 182 -10.12 8.48 18.74
C GLU A 182 -9.51 7.23 19.40
N GLU A 183 -9.94 6.02 19.00
CA GLU A 183 -9.40 4.73 19.45
C GLU A 183 -8.42 4.11 18.45
N CYS A 184 -8.13 4.81 17.34
CA CYS A 184 -7.26 4.36 16.27
C CYS A 184 -5.87 5.01 16.34
N LEU A 185 -4.88 4.25 15.87
CA LEU A 185 -3.53 4.72 15.59
C LEU A 185 -3.17 4.32 14.14
N MET A 186 -2.79 5.29 13.32
CA MET A 186 -2.16 5.01 12.01
C MET A 186 -0.65 4.96 12.18
N VAL A 187 -0.04 3.90 11.72
CA VAL A 187 1.41 3.71 11.67
C VAL A 187 1.85 3.71 10.22
N GLY A 188 2.66 4.67 9.83
CA GLY A 188 3.15 4.82 8.46
C GLY A 188 4.49 5.52 8.39
N ASN A 189 5.05 5.65 7.20
CA ASN A 189 6.35 6.30 6.96
C ASN A 189 6.25 7.53 6.04
N ASP A 190 5.14 7.74 5.35
CA ASP A 190 4.96 8.86 4.43
C ASP A 190 4.19 10.01 5.08
N VAL A 191 4.83 11.19 5.12
CA VAL A 191 4.28 12.39 5.77
C VAL A 191 3.02 12.92 5.04
N GLU A 192 2.95 12.78 3.73
CA GLU A 192 1.78 13.20 2.95
C GLU A 192 0.67 12.17 2.97
N GLU A 193 1.01 10.91 2.69
CA GLU A 193 0.03 9.84 2.52
C GLU A 193 -0.55 9.36 3.84
N ASP A 194 0.29 9.04 4.82
CA ASP A 194 -0.16 8.39 6.05
C ASP A 194 -0.71 9.38 7.08
N LEU A 195 -0.08 10.55 7.18
CA LEU A 195 -0.54 11.55 8.16
C LEU A 195 -1.84 12.26 7.73
N ALA A 196 -2.31 12.05 6.49
CA ALA A 196 -3.58 12.62 6.02
C ALA A 196 -4.79 12.18 6.86
N ILE A 197 -4.73 11.01 7.49
CA ILE A 197 -5.79 10.47 8.37
C ILE A 197 -6.05 11.36 9.60
N ARG A 198 -5.09 12.17 10.02
CA ARG A 198 -5.22 13.10 11.16
C ARG A 198 -6.39 14.07 10.97
N LYS A 199 -6.74 14.41 9.73
CA LYS A 199 -7.92 15.22 9.41
C LYS A 199 -9.24 14.62 9.89
N LEU A 200 -9.23 13.32 10.20
CA LEU A 200 -10.38 12.57 10.73
C LEU A 200 -10.28 12.34 12.25
N GLY A 201 -9.27 12.90 12.94
CA GLY A 201 -9.10 12.76 14.38
C GLY A 201 -8.34 11.51 14.83
N VAL A 202 -7.77 10.76 13.91
CA VAL A 202 -6.93 9.57 14.20
C VAL A 202 -5.53 10.03 14.60
N LYS A 203 -4.97 9.44 15.65
CA LYS A 203 -3.57 9.63 16.04
C LYS A 203 -2.63 8.92 15.06
N THR A 204 -1.41 9.44 14.93
CA THR A 204 -0.42 8.90 14.01
C THR A 204 0.89 8.59 14.71
N TYR A 205 1.57 7.55 14.23
CA TYR A 205 2.96 7.22 14.54
C TYR A 205 3.75 7.20 13.23
N LEU A 206 4.71 8.11 13.10
CA LEU A 206 5.58 8.20 11.92
C LEU A 206 6.84 7.37 12.12
N VAL A 207 7.03 6.33 11.29
CA VAL A 207 8.22 5.49 11.28
C VAL A 207 9.36 6.22 10.57
N THR A 208 10.48 6.41 11.26
CA THR A 208 11.59 7.26 10.79
C THR A 208 12.65 6.54 9.97
N ASN A 209 12.78 5.20 10.07
CA ASN A 209 13.81 4.42 9.33
C ASN A 209 13.74 4.61 7.82
N THR A 210 12.53 4.79 7.30
CA THR A 210 12.21 4.86 5.86
C THR A 210 11.29 6.05 5.57
N MET A 211 11.34 7.09 6.41
CA MET A 211 10.47 8.26 6.29
C MET A 211 10.57 8.89 4.90
N GLU A 212 9.42 9.11 4.28
CA GLU A 212 9.27 9.87 3.04
C GLU A 212 8.57 11.21 3.31
N ASN A 213 9.19 12.28 2.81
CA ASN A 213 8.64 13.65 2.82
C ASN A 213 9.12 14.41 1.58
N LYS A 214 8.71 13.94 0.40
CA LYS A 214 9.17 14.48 -0.90
C LYS A 214 8.77 15.94 -1.13
N LYS A 215 7.69 16.41 -0.47
CA LYS A 215 7.18 17.78 -0.60
C LYS A 215 7.64 18.71 0.53
N GLU A 216 8.53 18.23 1.41
CA GLU A 216 9.02 18.99 2.57
C GLU A 216 7.89 19.59 3.43
N LEU A 217 6.81 18.83 3.61
CA LEU A 217 5.67 19.23 4.40
C LEU A 217 6.04 19.31 5.89
N PRO A 218 5.38 20.18 6.68
CA PRO A 218 5.49 20.15 8.13
C PRO A 218 5.11 18.77 8.67
N ILE A 219 5.96 18.21 9.54
CA ILE A 219 5.69 16.92 10.19
C ILE A 219 4.79 17.19 11.39
N GLU A 220 3.53 16.86 11.22
CA GLU A 220 2.54 16.92 12.27
C GLU A 220 2.10 15.51 12.62
N THR A 221 2.54 15.00 13.77
CA THR A 221 2.22 13.64 14.25
C THR A 221 2.25 13.62 15.78
N GLU A 222 1.48 12.73 16.40
CA GLU A 222 1.48 12.55 17.85
C GLU A 222 2.70 11.76 18.33
N TYR A 223 3.16 10.81 17.52
CA TYR A 223 4.29 9.95 17.85
C TYR A 223 5.18 9.76 16.61
N MET A 224 6.48 9.61 16.85
CA MET A 224 7.44 9.25 15.81
C MET A 224 8.63 8.52 16.41
N GLY A 225 9.23 7.65 15.63
CA GLY A 225 10.41 6.88 16.04
C GLY A 225 10.76 5.78 15.06
N THR A 226 11.77 5.00 15.39
CA THR A 226 12.18 3.83 14.61
C THR A 226 11.19 2.66 14.78
N MET A 227 11.36 1.59 14.01
CA MET A 227 10.58 0.36 14.18
C MET A 227 10.84 -0.32 15.53
N GLU A 228 12.04 -0.20 16.07
CA GLU A 228 12.38 -0.67 17.41
C GLU A 228 11.61 0.10 18.47
N GLU A 229 11.60 1.43 18.38
CA GLU A 229 10.86 2.31 19.28
C GLU A 229 9.34 2.12 19.15
N LEU A 230 8.84 1.83 17.93
CA LEU A 230 7.45 1.44 17.71
C LEU A 230 7.10 0.13 18.44
N LEU A 231 7.99 -0.86 18.40
CA LEU A 231 7.79 -2.13 19.12
C LEU A 231 7.68 -1.88 20.64
N GLU A 232 8.57 -1.09 21.20
CA GLU A 232 8.52 -0.70 22.61
C GLU A 232 7.24 0.09 22.94
N PHE A 233 6.86 1.03 22.07
CA PHE A 233 5.64 1.81 22.22
C PHE A 233 4.40 0.90 22.27
N VAL A 234 4.27 -0.03 21.32
CA VAL A 234 3.14 -0.98 21.27
C VAL A 234 3.13 -1.90 22.49
N GLN A 235 4.29 -2.34 22.97
CA GLN A 235 4.38 -3.17 24.18
C GLN A 235 3.96 -2.42 25.45
N ASN A 236 3.96 -1.10 25.45
CA ASN A 236 3.60 -0.26 26.60
C ASN A 236 2.18 0.34 26.51
N LEU A 237 1.45 0.11 25.41
CA LEU A 237 0.03 0.42 25.30
C LEU A 237 -0.78 -0.49 26.23
#